data_b78d2291cab086b8571826c8b5861320
#
_entry.id   b78d2291cab086b8571826c8b5861320
#
_cell.length_a   1.000
_cell.length_b   1.000
_cell.length_c   1.000
_cell.angle_alpha   90.00
_cell.angle_beta   90.00
_cell.angle_gamma   90.00
#
_symmetry.space_group_name_H-M   'P 1'
#
loop_
_entity.id
_entity.type
_entity.pdbx_description
1 polymer ?
#
loop_
_entity_poly.entity_id
_entity_poly.type
_entity_poly.pdbx_seq_one_letter_code
_entity_poly.pdbx_strand_id
1 'polypeptide(L)'
;MAKQQPLVLLIDDEPDLCMLMQMTLSRIGIKTHIAHHLAQAKHFLSEYKYDACITDLNLPDGNGIDLVKYVTQHYPKTPIAVLTAYANMDIAISALKSGAFDFVSKPINQQHLHQLVKKALSIPEVDPSIDQLP
;
A
#
# COMPACT_ATOMS: atom_id res chain seq x y z
N MET A 1 24.35 -12.46 2.25
CA MET A 1 23.03 -13.02 1.99
C MET A 1 22.24 -12.11 1.05
N ALA A 2 21.71 -12.66 0.00
CA ALA A 2 20.95 -11.87 -0.95
C ALA A 2 19.64 -11.40 -0.33
N LYS A 3 19.31 -10.14 -0.53
CA LYS A 3 18.01 -9.62 -0.15
C LYS A 3 16.94 -10.25 -1.01
N GLN A 4 15.86 -10.65 -0.38
CA GLN A 4 14.70 -11.06 -1.13
C GLN A 4 14.09 -9.85 -1.83
N GLN A 5 13.49 -10.12 -2.97
CA GLN A 5 12.78 -9.10 -3.72
C GLN A 5 11.64 -8.54 -2.88
N PRO A 6 11.48 -7.22 -2.80
CA PRO A 6 10.34 -6.64 -2.08
C PRO A 6 9.02 -7.11 -2.68
N LEU A 7 8.03 -7.32 -1.82
CA LEU A 7 6.70 -7.77 -2.20
C LEU A 7 5.66 -6.74 -1.80
N VAL A 8 4.89 -6.27 -2.77
CA VAL A 8 3.86 -5.25 -2.58
C VAL A 8 2.50 -5.83 -2.93
N LEU A 9 1.49 -5.53 -2.12
CA LEU A 9 0.11 -5.91 -2.39
C LEU A 9 -0.63 -4.71 -2.98
N LEU A 10 -1.15 -4.89 -4.19
CA LEU A 10 -1.98 -3.89 -4.88
C LEU A 10 -3.44 -4.29 -4.74
N ILE A 11 -4.28 -3.40 -4.21
CA ILE A 11 -5.70 -3.68 -4.01
C ILE A 11 -6.51 -2.67 -4.82
N ASP A 12 -7.10 -3.12 -5.92
CA ASP A 12 -7.87 -2.27 -6.82
C ASP A 12 -8.74 -3.17 -7.70
N ASP A 13 -9.96 -2.75 -7.99
CA ASP A 13 -10.87 -3.54 -8.82
C ASP A 13 -10.72 -3.26 -10.31
N GLU A 14 -9.78 -2.43 -10.72
CA GLU A 14 -9.48 -2.14 -12.13
C GLU A 14 -8.33 -3.02 -12.61
N PRO A 15 -8.62 -4.09 -13.37
CA PRO A 15 -7.57 -5.04 -13.77
C PRO A 15 -6.46 -4.42 -14.60
N ASP A 16 -6.82 -3.51 -15.51
CA ASP A 16 -5.83 -2.89 -16.40
C ASP A 16 -4.86 -2.02 -15.62
N LEU A 17 -5.36 -1.26 -14.65
CA LEU A 17 -4.52 -0.43 -13.80
C LEU A 17 -3.59 -1.30 -12.95
N CYS A 18 -4.12 -2.36 -12.38
CA CYS A 18 -3.31 -3.31 -11.58
C CYS A 18 -2.18 -3.89 -12.41
N MET A 19 -2.49 -4.31 -13.64
CA MET A 19 -1.48 -4.87 -14.54
C MET A 19 -0.40 -3.85 -14.87
N LEU A 20 -0.81 -2.61 -15.16
CA LEU A 20 0.14 -1.54 -15.47
C LEU A 20 1.06 -1.26 -14.27
N MET A 21 0.49 -1.16 -13.08
CA MET A 21 1.29 -0.95 -11.87
C MET A 21 2.24 -2.12 -11.60
N GLN A 22 1.76 -3.34 -11.80
CA GLN A 22 2.58 -4.54 -11.62
C GLN A 22 3.78 -4.53 -12.58
N MET A 23 3.55 -4.21 -13.85
CA MET A 23 4.62 -4.13 -14.84
C MET A 23 5.62 -3.04 -14.48
N THR A 24 5.12 -1.90 -14.06
CA THR A 24 5.97 -0.75 -13.68
C THR A 24 6.88 -1.12 -12.50
N LEU A 25 6.32 -1.75 -11.48
CA LEU A 25 7.09 -2.14 -10.30
C LEU A 25 8.04 -3.30 -10.58
N SER A 26 7.64 -4.22 -11.46
CA SER A 26 8.51 -5.32 -11.87
C SER A 26 9.81 -4.82 -12.49
N ARG A 27 9.74 -3.72 -13.23
CA ARG A 27 10.93 -3.14 -13.90
C ARG A 27 11.96 -2.63 -12.91
N ILE A 28 11.55 -2.32 -11.68
CA ILE A 28 12.48 -1.86 -10.64
C ILE A 28 12.71 -2.92 -9.57
N GLY A 29 12.41 -4.19 -9.90
CA GLY A 29 12.74 -5.31 -9.04
C GLY A 29 11.76 -5.57 -7.92
N ILE A 30 10.54 -5.09 -8.03
CA ILE A 30 9.51 -5.27 -7.00
C ILE A 30 8.47 -6.28 -7.47
N LYS A 31 8.25 -7.30 -6.66
CA LYS A 31 7.23 -8.30 -6.91
C LYS A 31 5.89 -7.82 -6.37
N THR A 32 4.81 -8.12 -7.07
CA THR A 32 3.47 -7.69 -6.66
C THR A 32 2.49 -8.84 -6.65
N HIS A 33 1.55 -8.78 -5.71
CA HIS A 33 0.31 -9.54 -5.75
C HIS A 33 -0.84 -8.56 -5.94
N ILE A 34 -1.92 -9.02 -6.56
CA ILE A 34 -3.07 -8.18 -6.88
C ILE A 34 -4.31 -8.76 -6.24
N ALA A 35 -5.02 -7.92 -5.47
CA ALA A 35 -6.33 -8.25 -4.92
C ALA A 35 -7.35 -7.26 -5.49
N HIS A 36 -8.53 -7.75 -5.82
CA HIS A 36 -9.55 -6.92 -6.44
C HIS A 36 -10.67 -6.50 -5.48
N HIS A 37 -10.64 -6.97 -4.23
CA HIS A 37 -11.61 -6.61 -3.22
C HIS A 37 -11.04 -6.88 -1.82
N LEU A 38 -11.76 -6.42 -0.80
CA LEU A 38 -11.28 -6.48 0.59
C LEU A 38 -11.05 -7.91 1.07
N ALA A 39 -11.97 -8.82 0.80
CA ALA A 39 -11.85 -10.19 1.26
C ALA A 39 -10.59 -10.86 0.73
N GLN A 40 -10.29 -10.64 -0.55
CA GLN A 40 -9.09 -11.18 -1.17
C GLN A 40 -7.82 -10.55 -0.58
N ALA A 41 -7.86 -9.24 -0.32
CA ALA A 41 -6.73 -8.55 0.29
C ALA A 41 -6.43 -9.10 1.68
N LYS A 42 -7.46 -9.31 2.49
CA LYS A 42 -7.30 -9.87 3.84
C LYS A 42 -6.75 -11.29 3.79
N HIS A 43 -7.22 -12.08 2.82
CA HIS A 43 -6.71 -13.44 2.63
C HIS A 43 -5.21 -13.41 2.31
N PHE A 44 -4.80 -12.58 1.35
CA PHE A 44 -3.39 -12.45 1.01
C PHE A 44 -2.55 -11.99 2.20
N LEU A 45 -3.05 -11.04 2.98
CA LEU A 45 -2.33 -10.55 4.16
C LEU A 45 -2.13 -11.64 5.20
N SER A 46 -3.05 -12.62 5.28
CA SER A 46 -2.91 -13.76 6.19
C SER A 46 -1.89 -14.78 5.70
N GLU A 47 -1.62 -14.81 4.40
CA GLU A 47 -0.75 -15.82 3.79
C GLU A 47 0.68 -15.33 3.53
N TYR A 48 0.86 -14.04 3.31
CA TYR A 48 2.14 -13.47 2.91
C TYR A 48 2.50 -12.26 3.74
N LYS A 49 3.79 -12.04 3.90
CA LYS A 49 4.30 -10.84 4.55
C LYS A 49 4.64 -9.82 3.48
N TYR A 50 3.96 -8.69 3.49
CA TYR A 50 4.15 -7.65 2.50
C TYR A 50 5.03 -6.53 3.02
N ASP A 51 5.84 -5.95 2.13
CA ASP A 51 6.67 -4.80 2.45
C ASP A 51 5.90 -3.49 2.32
N ALA A 52 4.82 -3.50 1.55
CA ALA A 52 3.92 -2.36 1.42
C ALA A 52 2.59 -2.79 0.81
N CYS A 53 1.56 -1.99 1.03
CA CYS A 53 0.26 -2.15 0.39
C CYS A 53 -0.17 -0.83 -0.23
N ILE A 54 -0.84 -0.91 -1.37
CA ILE A 54 -1.48 0.25 -2.01
C ILE A 54 -2.92 -0.14 -2.30
N THR A 55 -3.88 0.58 -1.74
CA THR A 55 -5.29 0.24 -1.89
C THR A 55 -6.09 1.38 -2.51
N ASP A 56 -7.04 1.02 -3.37
CA ASP A 56 -8.08 1.96 -3.78
C ASP A 56 -9.03 2.18 -2.61
N LEU A 57 -9.70 3.31 -2.64
CA LEU A 57 -10.71 3.66 -1.65
C LEU A 57 -12.01 2.90 -1.89
N ASN A 58 -12.46 2.82 -3.13
CA ASN A 58 -13.73 2.20 -3.50
C ASN A 58 -13.51 0.79 -4.02
N LEU A 59 -13.91 -0.20 -3.22
CA LEU A 59 -13.80 -1.59 -3.59
C LEU A 59 -15.20 -2.21 -3.64
N PRO A 60 -15.39 -3.31 -4.40
CA PRO A 60 -16.73 -3.89 -4.57
C PRO A 60 -17.40 -4.30 -3.26
N ASP A 61 -16.59 -4.70 -2.27
CA ASP A 61 -17.11 -5.22 -1.00
C ASP A 61 -16.79 -4.30 0.18
N GLY A 62 -16.42 -3.04 -0.06
CA GLY A 62 -16.24 -2.10 1.02
C GLY A 62 -15.30 -0.93 0.72
N ASN A 63 -14.82 -0.31 1.77
CA ASN A 63 -14.03 0.90 1.71
C ASN A 63 -12.57 0.64 2.05
N GLY A 64 -11.67 1.20 1.23
CA GLY A 64 -10.23 1.05 1.45
C GLY A 64 -9.72 1.63 2.76
N ILE A 65 -10.43 2.61 3.34
CA ILE A 65 -10.05 3.14 4.66
C ILE A 65 -10.24 2.07 5.74
N ASP A 66 -11.26 1.24 5.60
CA ASP A 66 -11.44 0.11 6.52
C ASP A 66 -10.26 -0.87 6.42
N LEU A 67 -9.73 -1.05 5.21
CA LEU A 67 -8.54 -1.87 5.03
C LEU A 67 -7.32 -1.23 5.67
N VAL A 68 -7.17 0.10 5.57
CA VAL A 68 -6.08 0.81 6.24
C VAL A 68 -6.13 0.56 7.74
N LYS A 69 -7.30 0.69 8.35
CA LYS A 69 -7.47 0.42 9.79
C LYS A 69 -7.13 -1.01 10.13
N TYR A 70 -7.59 -1.95 9.31
CA TYR A 70 -7.33 -3.37 9.50
C TYR A 70 -5.83 -3.67 9.47
N VAL A 71 -5.13 -3.16 8.46
CA VAL A 71 -3.68 -3.36 8.32
C VAL A 71 -2.93 -2.70 9.46
N THR A 72 -3.30 -1.48 9.83
CA THR A 72 -2.67 -0.77 10.93
C THR A 72 -2.81 -1.53 12.25
N GLN A 73 -3.97 -2.15 12.45
CA GLN A 73 -4.27 -2.90 13.67
C GLN A 73 -3.59 -4.28 13.69
N HIS A 74 -3.65 -5.01 12.59
CA HIS A 74 -3.19 -6.41 12.54
C HIS A 74 -1.79 -6.58 11.98
N TYR A 75 -1.32 -5.64 11.16
CA TYR A 75 -0.01 -5.70 10.50
C TYR A 75 0.69 -4.35 10.60
N PRO A 76 0.98 -3.88 11.82
CA PRO A 76 1.46 -2.50 12.02
C PRO A 76 2.81 -2.19 11.37
N LYS A 77 3.56 -3.20 11.00
CA LYS A 77 4.84 -3.01 10.31
C LYS A 77 4.70 -2.92 8.80
N THR A 78 3.50 -3.12 8.26
CA THR A 78 3.24 -3.06 6.83
C THR A 78 2.68 -1.68 6.49
N PRO A 79 3.47 -0.82 5.81
CA PRO A 79 2.95 0.48 5.40
C PRO A 79 1.89 0.33 4.32
N ILE A 80 0.85 1.15 4.39
CA ILE A 80 -0.24 1.13 3.43
C ILE A 80 -0.56 2.54 2.96
N ALA A 81 -0.70 2.71 1.65
CA ALA A 81 -1.11 3.97 1.02
C ALA A 81 -2.46 3.82 0.35
N VAL A 82 -3.18 4.93 0.23
CA VAL A 82 -4.44 4.98 -0.51
C VAL A 82 -4.20 5.67 -1.84
N LEU A 83 -4.71 5.06 -2.91
CA LEU A 83 -4.66 5.60 -4.27
C LEU A 83 -6.08 5.59 -4.82
N THR A 84 -6.66 6.77 -5.09
CA THR A 84 -8.06 6.84 -5.49
C THR A 84 -8.32 7.97 -6.47
N ALA A 85 -9.36 7.78 -7.32
CA ALA A 85 -9.86 8.82 -8.21
C ALA A 85 -10.74 9.84 -7.46
N TYR A 86 -11.17 9.50 -6.25
CA TYR A 86 -12.10 10.31 -5.47
C TYR A 86 -11.40 11.06 -4.34
N ALA A 87 -10.23 11.63 -4.66
CA ALA A 87 -9.43 12.33 -3.68
C ALA A 87 -10.07 13.66 -3.30
N ASN A 88 -10.21 13.91 -2.00
CA ASN A 88 -10.53 15.22 -1.45
C ASN A 88 -9.88 15.32 -0.06
N MET A 89 -9.90 16.53 0.49
CA MET A 89 -9.19 16.78 1.75
C MET A 89 -9.75 15.96 2.91
N ASP A 90 -11.06 15.83 3.03
CA ASP A 90 -11.66 15.07 4.13
C ASP A 90 -11.28 13.60 4.08
N ILE A 91 -11.30 13.03 2.89
CA ILE A 91 -10.91 11.61 2.69
C ILE A 91 -9.43 11.44 2.96
N ALA A 92 -8.60 12.37 2.49
CA ALA A 92 -7.15 12.31 2.74
C ALA A 92 -6.85 12.34 4.23
N ILE A 93 -7.49 13.26 4.97
CA ILE A 93 -7.31 13.35 6.41
C ILE A 93 -7.75 12.07 7.09
N SER A 94 -8.91 11.51 6.69
CA SER A 94 -9.41 10.26 7.25
C SER A 94 -8.45 9.10 7.02
N ALA A 95 -7.90 9.00 5.80
CA ALA A 95 -6.95 7.95 5.47
C ALA A 95 -5.68 8.04 6.33
N LEU A 96 -5.11 9.23 6.42
CA LEU A 96 -3.88 9.44 7.20
C LEU A 96 -4.11 9.23 8.69
N LYS A 97 -5.24 9.70 9.22
CA LYS A 97 -5.59 9.46 10.64
C LYS A 97 -5.82 7.97 10.92
N SER A 98 -6.25 7.21 9.93
CA SER A 98 -6.47 5.78 10.08
C SER A 98 -5.18 4.96 10.01
N GLY A 99 -4.07 5.58 9.61
CA GLY A 99 -2.78 4.95 9.60
C GLY A 99 -2.09 4.83 8.25
N ALA A 100 -2.70 5.35 7.17
CA ALA A 100 -2.04 5.35 5.86
C ALA A 100 -0.80 6.24 5.91
N PHE A 101 0.28 5.79 5.27
CA PHE A 101 1.49 6.61 5.22
C PHE A 101 1.43 7.67 4.13
N ASP A 102 0.54 7.50 3.15
CA ASP A 102 0.35 8.48 2.09
C ASP A 102 -1.02 8.32 1.45
N PHE A 103 -1.44 9.36 0.74
CA PHE A 103 -2.71 9.42 0.05
C PHE A 103 -2.48 10.08 -1.31
N VAL A 104 -2.76 9.35 -2.38
CA VAL A 104 -2.43 9.78 -3.73
C VAL A 104 -3.67 9.74 -4.62
N SER A 105 -3.80 10.75 -5.47
CA SER A 105 -4.90 10.88 -6.42
C SER A 105 -4.57 10.16 -7.72
N LYS A 106 -5.53 9.43 -8.28
CA LYS A 106 -5.42 8.86 -9.63
C LYS A 106 -5.62 9.97 -10.67
N PRO A 107 -5.02 9.89 -11.85
CA PRO A 107 -4.12 8.85 -12.30
C PRO A 107 -2.71 9.05 -11.71
N ILE A 108 -2.03 7.93 -11.44
CA ILE A 108 -0.66 7.98 -10.98
C ILE A 108 0.26 7.67 -12.15
N ASN A 109 1.28 8.51 -12.35
CA ASN A 109 2.27 8.23 -13.38
C ASN A 109 3.35 7.29 -12.84
N GLN A 110 4.16 6.77 -13.75
CA GLN A 110 5.19 5.80 -13.45
C GLN A 110 6.19 6.31 -12.41
N GLN A 111 6.66 7.54 -12.57
CA GLN A 111 7.63 8.13 -11.67
C GLN A 111 7.05 8.31 -10.26
N HIS A 112 5.81 8.75 -10.18
CA HIS A 112 5.13 8.95 -8.91
C HIS A 112 4.91 7.61 -8.20
N LEU A 113 4.56 6.56 -8.95
CA LEU A 113 4.43 5.22 -8.38
C LEU A 113 5.76 4.72 -7.82
N HIS A 114 6.87 4.93 -8.55
CA HIS A 114 8.19 4.58 -8.07
C HIS A 114 8.51 5.29 -6.75
N GLN A 115 8.22 6.60 -6.69
CA GLN A 115 8.47 7.39 -5.48
C GLN A 115 7.63 6.92 -4.31
N LEU A 116 6.36 6.59 -4.56
CA LEU A 116 5.45 6.12 -3.52
C LEU A 116 5.95 4.82 -2.90
N VAL A 117 6.33 3.86 -3.74
CA VAL A 117 6.81 2.57 -3.25
C VAL A 117 8.17 2.70 -2.58
N LYS A 118 9.08 3.50 -3.13
CA LYS A 118 10.37 3.76 -2.50
C LYS A 118 10.19 4.37 -1.11
N LYS A 119 9.25 5.30 -0.97
CA LYS A 119 8.93 5.91 0.32
C LYS A 119 8.46 4.84 1.30
N ALA A 120 7.57 3.95 0.87
CA ALA A 120 7.08 2.86 1.70
C ALA A 120 8.22 1.94 2.16
N LEU A 121 9.09 1.56 1.24
CA LEU A 121 10.18 0.62 1.53
C LEU A 121 11.28 1.24 2.38
N SER A 122 11.34 2.57 2.45
CA SER A 122 12.34 3.27 3.26
C SER A 122 11.86 3.58 4.67
N ILE A 123 10.59 3.29 4.98
CA ILE A 123 10.07 3.51 6.33
C ILE A 123 10.74 2.49 7.25
N PRO A 124 11.53 2.94 8.25
CA PRO A 124 12.19 2.00 9.15
C PRO A 124 11.20 1.35 10.09
N GLU A 125 11.47 0.12 10.49
CA GLU A 125 10.77 -0.48 11.60
C GLU A 125 11.05 0.37 12.84
N VAL A 126 10.02 0.59 13.65
CA VAL A 126 10.21 1.33 14.89
C VAL A 126 11.06 0.48 15.83
N ASP A 127 12.25 0.96 16.10
CA ASP A 127 13.15 0.37 17.09
C ASP A 127 13.28 1.38 18.22
N PRO A 128 12.83 1.03 19.43
CA PRO A 128 12.91 1.97 20.56
C PRO A 128 14.31 2.50 20.80
N SER A 129 15.35 1.71 20.53
CA SER A 129 16.72 2.17 20.74
C SER A 129 17.11 3.27 19.74
N ILE A 130 16.55 3.25 18.53
CA ILE A 130 16.80 4.28 17.52
C ILE A 130 16.10 5.58 17.93
N ASP A 131 14.91 5.48 18.47
CA ASP A 131 14.14 6.65 18.90
C ASP A 131 14.82 7.40 20.06
N GLN A 132 15.77 6.79 20.70
CA GLN A 132 16.53 7.43 21.77
C GLN A 132 17.68 8.27 21.29
N LEU A 133 17.98 8.24 20.01
CA LEU A 133 19.08 9.02 19.46
C LEU A 133 18.77 10.51 19.53
N PRO A 134 19.73 11.31 19.92
CA PRO A 134 19.55 12.76 20.00
C PRO A 134 19.34 13.39 18.63
#